data_181c17e1aad54fdc7488ce8f33bcd31f
#
_entry.id   181c17e1aad54fdc7488ce8f33bcd31f
#
_cell.length_a   1.000
_cell.length_b   1.000
_cell.length_c   1.000
_cell.angle_alpha   90.00
_cell.angle_beta   90.00
_cell.angle_gamma   90.00
#
_symmetry.space_group_name_H-M   'P 1'
#
loop_
_entity.id
_entity.type
_entity.pdbx_description
1 polymer ?
#
loop_
_entity_poly.entity_id
_entity_poly.type
_entity_poly.pdbx_seq_one_letter_code
_entity_poly.pdbx_strand_id
1 'polypeptide(L)'
;MGNNSADDFFPRPARSHVHSDAARRRPSRARMPSSVGYLLGAFVAAIALFFALWWMLVSGGDEAPWIPAGLAASVVLLVALSAREVVMRRAWTRYLLDQRGESSARVSGEHKRPAGKSHSTSSLSAAWRTIQKHSEEAGSGSNPESHFEVFHLCQNYLATTDEALRLSSLTSERRNVIRAGQERVRALQKHHLLTWARDSSRAMTYEAQQRARTSERIEAANRALHCLESALQFYPHETELHESSVAIREFIASVKVAHWVELAERSAFKGHYRRAIDRYKDALFYLSREPVKEEVRVASTERIGREIELLQTRVRTQKNERTEPSTQEGTNDQEKIPR
;
A
#
# COMPACT_ATOMS: atom_id res chain seq x y z
N MET A 1 -12.79 14.00 94.58
CA MET A 1 -11.84 15.05 95.01
C MET A 1 -10.83 15.31 93.93
N GLY A 2 -10.78 16.58 93.51
CA GLY A 2 -9.67 17.25 92.84
C GLY A 2 -9.55 16.99 91.39
N ASN A 3 -10.14 17.76 90.48
CA ASN A 3 -9.71 19.05 89.92
C ASN A 3 -8.24 19.07 89.49
N ASN A 4 -7.97 19.23 88.19
CA ASN A 4 -7.61 20.52 87.62
C ASN A 4 -7.39 20.47 86.12
N SER A 5 -8.05 21.43 85.51
CA SER A 5 -7.82 22.01 84.20
C SER A 5 -6.35 22.40 83.96
N ALA A 6 -5.91 22.26 82.78
CA ALA A 6 -4.93 23.16 82.13
C ALA A 6 -5.22 23.26 80.68
N ASP A 7 -5.73 24.41 80.31
CA ASP A 7 -5.81 24.95 78.97
C ASP A 7 -4.40 24.99 78.33
N ASP A 8 -4.28 24.54 77.14
CA ASP A 8 -3.14 24.96 76.28
C ASP A 8 -3.58 25.37 74.91
N PHE A 9 -3.43 26.63 74.72
CA PHE A 9 -3.54 27.54 73.70
C PHE A 9 -2.62 27.11 72.47
N PHE A 10 -3.21 26.58 71.41
CA PHE A 10 -2.56 26.53 70.09
C PHE A 10 -3.43 27.22 69.06
N PRO A 11 -2.88 28.24 68.33
CA PRO A 11 -3.64 28.93 67.32
C PRO A 11 -3.78 28.04 66.07
N ARG A 12 -5.03 27.84 65.66
CA ARG A 12 -5.34 27.18 64.36
C ARG A 12 -4.78 28.00 63.18
N PRO A 13 -3.98 27.41 62.26
CA PRO A 13 -3.60 28.09 61.05
C PRO A 13 -4.81 28.28 60.15
N ALA A 14 -4.98 29.50 59.67
CA ALA A 14 -6.00 29.91 58.73
C ALA A 14 -5.95 29.06 57.47
N ARG A 15 -7.07 28.42 57.11
CA ARG A 15 -7.27 27.79 55.83
C ARG A 15 -7.32 28.88 54.75
N SER A 16 -6.20 29.10 54.05
CA SER A 16 -6.18 29.80 52.76
C SER A 16 -6.90 28.93 51.74
N HIS A 17 -8.10 29.32 51.36
CA HIS A 17 -8.76 28.83 50.15
C HIS A 17 -7.96 29.30 48.93
N VAL A 18 -6.99 28.52 48.50
CA VAL A 18 -6.42 28.64 47.18
C VAL A 18 -7.42 28.01 46.22
N HIS A 19 -8.21 28.86 45.55
CA HIS A 19 -8.97 28.51 44.38
C HIS A 19 -7.97 28.05 43.31
N SER A 20 -7.72 26.74 43.22
CA SER A 20 -7.09 26.14 42.09
C SER A 20 -8.18 25.83 41.04
N ASP A 21 -8.55 26.84 40.28
CA ASP A 21 -9.20 26.67 38.97
C ASP A 21 -8.22 26.03 38.00
N ALA A 22 -7.81 24.81 38.28
CA ALA A 22 -7.23 23.94 37.29
C ALA A 22 -8.40 23.43 36.46
N ALA A 23 -8.77 24.25 35.46
CA ALA A 23 -9.64 23.84 34.37
C ALA A 23 -9.15 22.48 33.87
N ARG A 24 -9.90 21.41 34.21
CA ARG A 24 -9.74 20.05 33.63
C ARG A 24 -9.89 20.18 32.13
N ARG A 25 -8.78 20.46 31.43
CA ARG A 25 -8.69 20.25 29.99
C ARG A 25 -8.95 18.77 29.78
N ARG A 26 -10.18 18.43 29.39
CA ARG A 26 -10.53 17.11 28.86
C ARG A 26 -9.57 16.85 27.72
N PRO A 27 -8.80 15.76 27.72
CA PRO A 27 -7.97 15.40 26.57
C PRO A 27 -8.92 15.29 25.38
N SER A 28 -8.72 16.14 24.38
CA SER A 28 -9.43 16.06 23.11
C SER A 28 -9.13 14.68 22.54
N ARG A 29 -10.15 13.83 22.42
CA ARG A 29 -10.05 12.55 21.70
C ARG A 29 -9.41 12.83 20.37
N ALA A 30 -8.26 12.26 20.12
CA ALA A 30 -7.60 12.29 18.82
C ALA A 30 -8.58 11.69 17.79
N ARG A 31 -9.24 12.55 17.02
CA ARG A 31 -10.08 12.12 15.90
C ARG A 31 -9.13 11.59 14.83
N MET A 32 -9.42 10.41 14.29
CA MET A 32 -8.73 9.91 13.10
C MET A 32 -8.78 10.97 12.01
N PRO A 33 -7.65 11.42 11.48
CA PRO A 33 -7.65 12.31 10.33
C PRO A 33 -8.27 11.56 9.15
N SER A 34 -9.49 11.95 8.75
CA SER A 34 -10.12 11.39 7.56
C SER A 34 -9.25 11.73 6.35
N SER A 35 -8.94 10.74 5.52
CA SER A 35 -8.19 10.94 4.28
C SER A 35 -8.86 11.98 3.36
N VAL A 36 -10.19 12.11 3.47
CA VAL A 36 -11.01 13.09 2.77
C VAL A 36 -10.72 14.51 3.26
N GLY A 37 -10.56 14.74 4.58
CA GLY A 37 -10.25 16.05 5.13
C GLY A 37 -8.90 16.60 4.69
N TYR A 38 -7.88 15.72 4.59
CA TYR A 38 -6.55 16.11 4.08
C TYR A 38 -6.60 16.52 2.60
N LEU A 39 -7.26 15.72 1.75
CA LEU A 39 -7.39 16.02 0.32
C LEU A 39 -8.19 17.30 0.08
N LEU A 40 -9.26 17.52 0.84
CA LEU A 40 -10.07 18.73 0.75
C LEU A 40 -9.26 19.97 1.17
N GLY A 41 -8.46 19.87 2.24
CA GLY A 41 -7.55 20.92 2.67
C GLY A 41 -6.47 21.25 1.63
N ALA A 42 -5.85 20.22 1.02
CA ALA A 42 -4.86 20.40 -0.03
C ALA A 42 -5.46 21.04 -1.29
N PHE A 43 -6.69 20.65 -1.65
CA PHE A 43 -7.41 21.21 -2.79
C PHE A 43 -7.77 22.69 -2.56
N VAL A 44 -8.27 23.05 -1.39
CA VAL A 44 -8.56 24.45 -1.02
C VAL A 44 -7.29 25.29 -1.03
N ALA A 45 -6.17 24.76 -0.52
CA ALA A 45 -4.87 25.45 -0.55
C ALA A 45 -4.36 25.68 -1.98
N ALA A 46 -4.52 24.69 -2.87
CA ALA A 46 -4.13 24.80 -4.29
C ALA A 46 -4.98 25.85 -5.02
N ILE A 47 -6.28 25.91 -4.75
CA ILE A 47 -7.18 26.94 -5.31
C ILE A 47 -6.80 28.33 -4.80
N ALA A 48 -6.57 28.49 -3.51
CA ALA A 48 -6.15 29.75 -2.92
C ALA A 48 -4.85 30.26 -3.53
N LEU A 49 -3.86 29.36 -3.70
CA LEU A 49 -2.59 29.68 -4.34
C LEU A 49 -2.78 30.07 -5.82
N PHE A 50 -3.65 29.36 -6.54
CA PHE A 50 -3.96 29.69 -7.93
C PHE A 50 -4.50 31.13 -8.05
N PHE A 51 -5.50 31.48 -7.25
CA PHE A 51 -6.10 32.81 -7.30
C PHE A 51 -5.13 33.91 -6.82
N ALA A 52 -4.30 33.64 -5.82
CA ALA A 52 -3.30 34.59 -5.35
C ALA A 52 -2.25 34.90 -6.43
N LEU A 53 -1.72 33.85 -7.09
CA LEU A 53 -0.75 34.02 -8.18
C LEU A 53 -1.40 34.63 -9.42
N TRP A 54 -2.61 34.22 -9.76
CA TRP A 54 -3.35 34.81 -10.88
C TRP A 54 -3.58 36.31 -10.69
N TRP A 55 -4.03 36.72 -9.49
CA TRP A 55 -4.20 38.13 -9.15
C TRP A 55 -2.88 38.91 -9.22
N MET A 56 -1.80 38.34 -8.70
CA MET A 56 -0.49 38.97 -8.72
C MET A 56 0.04 39.16 -10.17
N LEU A 57 -0.13 38.17 -11.04
CA LEU A 57 0.33 38.22 -12.44
C LEU A 57 -0.56 39.14 -13.29
N VAL A 58 -1.87 39.17 -13.06
CA VAL A 58 -2.77 40.16 -13.69
C VAL A 58 -2.36 41.59 -13.34
N SER A 59 -2.00 41.84 -12.08
CA SER A 59 -1.51 43.15 -11.65
C SER A 59 -0.14 43.52 -12.26
N GLY A 60 0.65 42.52 -12.65
CA GLY A 60 1.94 42.68 -13.34
C GLY A 60 1.85 42.88 -14.84
N GLY A 61 0.67 42.81 -15.46
CA GLY A 61 0.44 43.07 -16.89
C GLY A 61 0.78 41.90 -17.82
N ASP A 62 0.89 40.66 -17.33
CA ASP A 62 1.13 39.46 -18.13
C ASP A 62 -0.07 39.14 -19.03
N GLU A 63 0.17 38.84 -20.34
CA GLU A 63 -0.86 38.54 -21.32
C GLU A 63 -1.59 37.19 -21.07
N ALA A 64 -0.95 36.23 -20.36
CA ALA A 64 -1.52 34.90 -20.08
C ALA A 64 -1.27 34.42 -18.64
N PRO A 65 -1.76 35.11 -17.59
CA PRO A 65 -1.43 34.84 -16.19
C PRO A 65 -1.95 33.51 -15.66
N TRP A 66 -2.89 32.87 -16.35
CA TRP A 66 -3.47 31.58 -15.95
C TRP A 66 -2.54 30.39 -16.15
N ILE A 67 -1.56 30.46 -17.09
CA ILE A 67 -0.62 29.37 -17.37
C ILE A 67 0.35 29.13 -16.20
N PRO A 68 1.14 30.13 -15.73
CA PRO A 68 2.05 29.93 -14.61
C PRO A 68 1.32 29.68 -13.27
N ALA A 69 0.16 30.32 -13.06
CA ALA A 69 -0.66 30.08 -11.87
C ALA A 69 -1.20 28.64 -11.83
N GLY A 70 -1.65 28.10 -12.96
CA GLY A 70 -2.13 26.73 -13.10
C GLY A 70 -1.01 25.68 -12.88
N LEU A 71 0.18 25.95 -13.42
CA LEU A 71 1.35 25.09 -13.20
C LEU A 71 1.75 25.03 -11.71
N ALA A 72 1.84 26.16 -11.04
CA ALA A 72 2.18 26.22 -9.62
C ALA A 72 1.16 25.48 -8.75
N ALA A 73 -0.13 25.67 -8.99
CA ALA A 73 -1.20 24.99 -8.27
C ALA A 73 -1.17 23.46 -8.50
N SER A 74 -0.87 23.00 -9.73
CA SER A 74 -0.77 21.57 -10.06
C SER A 74 0.42 20.91 -9.38
N VAL A 75 1.57 21.57 -9.29
CA VAL A 75 2.75 21.07 -8.55
C VAL A 75 2.44 20.90 -7.08
N VAL A 76 1.78 21.87 -6.43
CA VAL A 76 1.38 21.77 -5.02
C VAL A 76 0.44 20.58 -4.81
N LEU A 77 -0.49 20.37 -5.72
CA LEU A 77 -1.44 19.25 -5.64
C LEU A 77 -0.76 17.89 -5.81
N LEU A 78 0.21 17.78 -6.73
CA LEU A 78 1.02 16.57 -6.92
C LEU A 78 1.88 16.27 -5.69
N VAL A 79 2.52 17.28 -5.10
CA VAL A 79 3.30 17.12 -3.86
C VAL A 79 2.39 16.70 -2.70
N ALA A 80 1.19 17.28 -2.58
CA ALA A 80 0.22 16.88 -1.55
C ALA A 80 -0.26 15.43 -1.72
N LEU A 81 -0.47 14.98 -2.95
CA LEU A 81 -0.85 13.60 -3.26
C LEU A 81 0.28 12.61 -2.92
N SER A 82 1.53 12.94 -3.27
CA SER A 82 2.69 12.09 -2.94
C SER A 82 3.00 12.04 -1.44
N ALA A 83 2.83 13.17 -0.74
CA ALA A 83 3.02 13.24 0.70
C ALA A 83 1.89 12.54 1.50
N ARG A 84 0.71 12.35 0.90
CA ARG A 84 -0.45 11.71 1.54
C ARG A 84 -0.10 10.37 2.17
N GLU A 85 0.62 9.53 1.45
CA GLU A 85 0.97 8.18 1.93
C GLU A 85 1.89 8.24 3.15
N VAL A 86 2.87 9.13 3.15
CA VAL A 86 3.80 9.32 4.27
C VAL A 86 3.07 9.91 5.49
N VAL A 87 2.18 10.88 5.27
CA VAL A 87 1.40 11.51 6.35
C VAL A 87 0.42 10.51 6.96
N MET A 88 -0.25 9.71 6.13
CA MET A 88 -1.19 8.69 6.61
C MET A 88 -0.47 7.58 7.38
N ARG A 89 0.68 7.12 6.93
CA ARG A 89 1.50 6.13 7.68
C ARG A 89 1.94 6.68 9.04
N ARG A 90 2.37 7.95 9.11
CA ARG A 90 2.76 8.59 10.39
C ARG A 90 1.56 8.84 11.31
N ALA A 91 0.40 9.18 10.76
CA ALA A 91 -0.82 9.35 11.54
C ALA A 91 -1.31 8.02 12.11
N TRP A 92 -1.23 6.93 11.34
CA TRP A 92 -1.56 5.57 11.80
C TRP A 92 -0.65 5.10 12.94
N THR A 93 0.66 5.31 12.82
CA THR A 93 1.60 4.96 13.91
C THR A 93 1.34 5.77 15.18
N ARG A 94 1.02 7.05 15.08
CA ARG A 94 0.64 7.87 16.24
C ARG A 94 -0.69 7.44 16.87
N TYR A 95 -1.70 7.16 16.04
CA TYR A 95 -2.99 6.66 16.51
C TYR A 95 -2.85 5.33 17.25
N LEU A 96 -2.06 4.39 16.74
CA LEU A 96 -1.76 3.12 17.41
C LEU A 96 -1.01 3.32 18.72
N LEU A 97 -0.10 4.30 18.80
CA LEU A 97 0.61 4.66 20.04
C LEU A 97 -0.31 5.30 21.08
N ASP A 98 -1.23 6.20 20.68
CA ASP A 98 -2.22 6.84 21.55
C ASP A 98 -3.26 5.83 22.08
N GLN A 99 -3.75 4.95 21.21
CA GLN A 99 -4.68 3.87 21.62
C GLN A 99 -4.02 2.92 22.62
N ARG A 100 -2.70 2.70 22.48
CA ARG A 100 -1.91 1.92 23.43
C ARG A 100 -1.75 2.62 24.79
N GLY A 101 -1.63 3.96 24.80
CA GLY A 101 -1.61 4.78 26.02
C GLY A 101 -2.94 4.73 26.76
N GLU A 102 -4.07 4.78 26.07
CA GLU A 102 -5.41 4.73 26.70
C GLU A 102 -5.77 3.34 27.24
N SER A 103 -5.34 2.25 26.58
CA SER A 103 -5.54 0.88 27.08
C SER A 103 -4.76 0.64 28.36
N SER A 104 -3.54 1.16 28.46
CA SER A 104 -2.73 1.10 29.68
C SER A 104 -3.31 1.97 30.81
N ALA A 105 -3.94 3.11 30.49
CA ALA A 105 -4.52 4.02 31.48
C ALA A 105 -5.82 3.49 32.08
N ARG A 106 -6.61 2.69 31.37
CA ARG A 106 -7.87 2.12 31.87
C ARG A 106 -7.68 0.94 32.84
N VAL A 107 -6.56 0.22 32.75
CA VAL A 107 -6.20 -0.87 33.66
C VAL A 107 -5.54 -0.36 34.95
N SER A 108 -5.04 0.89 34.95
CA SER A 108 -4.30 1.49 36.09
C SER A 108 -5.13 2.39 36.99
N GLY A 109 -6.44 2.21 37.05
CA GLY A 109 -7.36 2.98 37.90
C GLY A 109 -7.32 2.64 39.39
N GLU A 110 -6.38 1.82 39.88
CA GLU A 110 -6.25 1.51 41.31
C GLU A 110 -4.78 1.27 41.71
N HIS A 111 -4.35 2.06 42.68
CA HIS A 111 -3.05 2.05 43.38
C HIS A 111 -1.86 2.75 42.72
N LYS A 112 -1.70 4.03 43.12
CA LYS A 112 -0.42 4.75 43.17
C LYS A 112 0.60 3.99 44.00
N ARG A 113 1.64 3.40 43.37
CA ARG A 113 2.95 3.22 43.98
C ARG A 113 4.01 3.50 42.90
N PRO A 114 4.96 4.42 43.17
CA PRO A 114 6.10 4.60 42.30
C PRO A 114 7.13 3.51 42.62
N ALA A 115 7.09 2.41 41.92
CA ALA A 115 8.12 1.40 41.95
C ALA A 115 8.40 0.94 40.54
N GLY A 116 9.69 0.81 40.20
CA GLY A 116 10.18 0.49 38.89
C GLY A 116 9.33 -0.52 38.13
N LYS A 117 9.17 -0.29 36.84
CA LYS A 117 8.43 -1.16 35.87
C LYS A 117 9.01 -2.59 35.88
N SER A 118 8.73 -3.35 36.96
CA SER A 118 8.91 -4.79 36.89
C SER A 118 7.80 -5.32 36.00
N HIS A 119 8.14 -5.68 34.76
CA HIS A 119 7.26 -6.48 33.92
C HIS A 119 6.93 -7.76 34.68
N SER A 120 5.77 -7.77 35.36
CA SER A 120 5.38 -8.89 36.20
C SER A 120 5.11 -10.09 35.27
N THR A 121 5.46 -11.28 35.74
CA THR A 121 5.16 -12.55 35.00
C THR A 121 3.67 -12.67 34.71
N SER A 122 2.81 -12.03 35.48
CA SER A 122 1.36 -11.95 35.24
C SER A 122 1.00 -11.21 33.98
N SER A 123 1.73 -10.14 33.61
CA SER A 123 1.47 -9.41 32.36
C SER A 123 1.88 -10.21 31.13
N LEU A 124 3.00 -10.93 31.17
CA LEU A 124 3.43 -11.79 30.07
C LEU A 124 2.51 -13.00 29.85
N SER A 125 2.01 -13.60 30.96
CA SER A 125 1.05 -14.71 30.86
C SER A 125 -0.31 -14.24 30.33
N ALA A 126 -0.74 -13.04 30.66
CA ALA A 126 -1.95 -12.44 30.10
C ALA A 126 -1.79 -12.16 28.60
N ALA A 127 -0.66 -11.57 28.19
CA ALA A 127 -0.36 -11.33 26.77
C ALA A 127 -0.32 -12.63 25.96
N TRP A 128 0.27 -13.69 26.51
CA TRP A 128 0.28 -15.02 25.89
C TRP A 128 -1.14 -15.59 25.68
N ARG A 129 -2.01 -15.49 26.70
CA ARG A 129 -3.41 -15.94 26.57
C ARG A 129 -4.16 -15.16 25.50
N THR A 130 -3.90 -13.86 25.40
CA THR A 130 -4.48 -13.02 24.35
C THR A 130 -4.04 -13.49 22.95
N ILE A 131 -2.74 -13.78 22.77
CA ILE A 131 -2.21 -14.30 21.50
C ILE A 131 -2.89 -15.64 21.16
N GLN A 132 -2.99 -16.57 22.12
CA GLN A 132 -3.65 -17.86 21.88
C GLN A 132 -5.11 -17.69 21.46
N LYS A 133 -5.87 -16.86 22.17
CA LYS A 133 -7.28 -16.60 21.83
C LYS A 133 -7.43 -16.05 20.41
N HIS A 134 -6.67 -15.01 20.05
CA HIS A 134 -6.72 -14.47 18.69
C HIS A 134 -6.19 -15.44 17.65
N SER A 135 -5.22 -16.30 17.99
CA SER A 135 -4.74 -17.37 17.08
C SER A 135 -5.83 -18.41 16.80
N GLU A 136 -6.61 -18.82 17.80
CA GLU A 136 -7.73 -19.73 17.63
C GLU A 136 -8.86 -19.07 16.83
N GLU A 137 -9.18 -17.81 17.10
CA GLU A 137 -10.16 -17.02 16.35
C GLU A 137 -9.74 -16.86 14.87
N ALA A 138 -8.47 -16.57 14.61
CA ALA A 138 -7.93 -16.45 13.25
C ALA A 138 -7.96 -17.81 12.50
N GLY A 139 -7.64 -18.91 13.20
CA GLY A 139 -7.66 -20.24 12.59
C GLY A 139 -9.06 -20.75 12.26
N SER A 140 -10.10 -20.27 12.95
CA SER A 140 -11.49 -20.60 12.67
C SER A 140 -12.17 -19.63 11.67
N GLY A 141 -11.58 -18.47 11.45
CA GLY A 141 -12.11 -17.42 10.57
C GLY A 141 -11.61 -17.56 9.13
N SER A 142 -12.37 -17.00 8.19
CA SER A 142 -11.98 -16.91 6.76
C SER A 142 -11.32 -15.57 6.40
N ASN A 143 -11.12 -14.68 7.38
CA ASN A 143 -10.54 -13.35 7.14
C ASN A 143 -9.01 -13.39 7.27
N PRO A 144 -8.23 -13.16 6.19
CA PRO A 144 -6.79 -13.15 6.26
C PRO A 144 -6.22 -12.09 7.22
N GLU A 145 -6.89 -10.95 7.38
CA GLU A 145 -6.42 -9.85 8.24
C GLU A 145 -6.31 -10.25 9.71
N SER A 146 -7.11 -11.21 10.19
CA SER A 146 -6.99 -11.73 11.56
C SER A 146 -5.65 -12.41 11.82
N HIS A 147 -5.07 -13.09 10.83
CA HIS A 147 -3.72 -13.65 10.92
C HIS A 147 -2.65 -12.54 11.03
N PHE A 148 -2.84 -11.44 10.33
CA PHE A 148 -1.91 -10.30 10.40
C PHE A 148 -1.97 -9.59 11.76
N GLU A 149 -3.14 -9.50 12.37
CA GLU A 149 -3.30 -8.99 13.74
C GLU A 149 -2.55 -9.87 14.75
N VAL A 150 -2.67 -11.20 14.65
CA VAL A 150 -1.92 -12.13 15.51
C VAL A 150 -0.42 -11.99 15.31
N PHE A 151 0.05 -11.82 14.08
CA PHE A 151 1.46 -11.54 13.79
C PHE A 151 1.95 -10.30 14.56
N HIS A 152 1.19 -9.21 14.56
CA HIS A 152 1.55 -8.00 15.31
C HIS A 152 1.52 -8.20 16.83
N LEU A 153 0.56 -8.96 17.34
CA LEU A 153 0.53 -9.31 18.78
C LEU A 153 1.79 -10.12 19.17
N CYS A 154 2.20 -11.08 18.35
CA CYS A 154 3.44 -11.82 18.54
C CYS A 154 4.67 -10.90 18.50
N GLN A 155 4.76 -10.00 17.54
CA GLN A 155 5.85 -9.03 17.42
C GLN A 155 5.97 -8.15 18.67
N ASN A 156 4.84 -7.66 19.19
CA ASN A 156 4.79 -6.87 20.41
C ASN A 156 5.23 -7.67 21.63
N TYR A 157 4.80 -8.92 21.74
CA TYR A 157 5.23 -9.81 22.82
C TYR A 157 6.75 -10.04 22.79
N LEU A 158 7.31 -10.33 21.63
CA LEU A 158 8.75 -10.53 21.46
C LEU A 158 9.55 -9.27 21.82
N ALA A 159 9.12 -8.09 21.36
CA ALA A 159 9.77 -6.81 21.71
C ALA A 159 9.75 -6.56 23.22
N THR A 160 8.62 -6.81 23.87
CA THR A 160 8.47 -6.63 25.34
C THR A 160 9.32 -7.61 26.13
N THR A 161 9.40 -8.88 25.68
CA THR A 161 10.21 -9.90 26.34
C THR A 161 11.70 -9.71 26.10
N ASP A 162 12.11 -9.20 24.93
CA ASP A 162 13.51 -8.84 24.65
C ASP A 162 13.97 -7.69 25.55
N GLU A 163 13.13 -6.67 25.77
CA GLU A 163 13.40 -5.59 26.73
C GLU A 163 13.54 -6.15 28.15
N ALA A 164 12.64 -7.05 28.55
CA ALA A 164 12.70 -7.70 29.87
C ALA A 164 14.01 -8.51 30.07
N LEU A 165 14.46 -9.21 29.03
CA LEU A 165 15.71 -10.00 29.08
C LEU A 165 16.99 -9.14 29.17
N ARG A 166 16.94 -7.90 28.71
CA ARG A 166 18.05 -6.92 28.83
C ARG A 166 18.19 -6.40 30.26
N LEU A 167 17.15 -6.45 31.07
CA LEU A 167 17.22 -6.03 32.47
C LEU A 167 18.02 -7.06 33.27
N SER A 168 19.08 -6.59 33.94
CA SER A 168 20.03 -7.45 34.66
C SER A 168 19.49 -8.12 35.93
N SER A 169 18.29 -7.76 36.36
CA SER A 169 17.68 -8.21 37.63
C SER A 169 16.97 -9.57 37.58
N LEU A 170 16.96 -10.24 36.43
CA LEU A 170 16.27 -11.54 36.27
C LEU A 170 17.13 -12.72 36.70
N THR A 171 16.52 -13.69 37.44
CA THR A 171 17.14 -14.97 37.75
C THR A 171 17.33 -15.81 36.47
N SER A 172 18.30 -16.73 36.48
CA SER A 172 18.58 -17.61 35.34
C SER A 172 17.37 -18.46 34.94
N GLU A 173 16.64 -19.00 35.92
CA GLU A 173 15.43 -19.78 35.69
C GLU A 173 14.35 -18.97 34.96
N ARG A 174 14.12 -17.73 35.40
CA ARG A 174 13.13 -16.84 34.78
C ARG A 174 13.52 -16.45 33.33
N ARG A 175 14.82 -16.27 33.06
CA ARG A 175 15.32 -16.06 31.71
C ARG A 175 15.02 -17.25 30.79
N ASN A 176 15.21 -18.47 31.27
CA ASN A 176 14.95 -19.69 30.50
C ASN A 176 13.46 -19.84 30.17
N VAL A 177 12.56 -19.53 31.12
CA VAL A 177 11.10 -19.53 30.90
C VAL A 177 10.71 -18.52 29.82
N ILE A 178 11.27 -17.29 29.88
CA ILE A 178 10.99 -16.25 28.88
C ILE A 178 11.49 -16.69 27.49
N ARG A 179 12.71 -17.25 27.39
CA ARG A 179 13.26 -17.74 26.10
C ARG A 179 12.41 -18.86 25.51
N ALA A 180 11.99 -19.83 26.32
CA ALA A 180 11.10 -20.90 25.86
C ALA A 180 9.74 -20.36 25.39
N GLY A 181 9.22 -19.30 26.03
CA GLY A 181 8.04 -18.57 25.56
C GLY A 181 8.25 -17.87 24.23
N GLN A 182 9.40 -17.22 24.05
CA GLN A 182 9.76 -16.55 22.79
C GLN A 182 9.82 -17.52 21.61
N GLU A 183 10.40 -18.71 21.79
CA GLU A 183 10.47 -19.71 20.70
C GLU A 183 9.08 -20.14 20.22
N ARG A 184 8.14 -20.37 21.15
CA ARG A 184 6.75 -20.68 20.81
C ARG A 184 6.07 -19.53 20.06
N VAL A 185 6.29 -18.28 20.53
CA VAL A 185 5.71 -17.09 19.88
C VAL A 185 6.32 -16.85 18.51
N ARG A 186 7.63 -17.10 18.32
CA ARG A 186 8.27 -17.00 16.99
C ARG A 186 7.68 -18.01 16.00
N ALA A 187 7.42 -19.23 16.45
CA ALA A 187 6.77 -20.23 15.59
C ALA A 187 5.36 -19.82 15.17
N LEU A 188 4.55 -19.29 16.12
CA LEU A 188 3.22 -18.74 15.81
C LEU A 188 3.30 -17.53 14.91
N GLN A 189 4.22 -16.60 15.16
CA GLN A 189 4.46 -15.42 14.36
C GLN A 189 4.73 -15.78 12.88
N LYS A 190 5.63 -16.76 12.67
CA LYS A 190 5.94 -17.27 11.33
C LYS A 190 4.69 -17.86 10.67
N HIS A 191 3.99 -18.76 11.36
CA HIS A 191 2.80 -19.42 10.85
C HIS A 191 1.75 -18.40 10.40
N HIS A 192 1.42 -17.42 11.24
CA HIS A 192 0.39 -16.45 10.93
C HIS A 192 0.77 -15.48 9.81
N LEU A 193 2.04 -15.05 9.73
CA LEU A 193 2.49 -14.21 8.63
C LEU A 193 2.44 -14.94 7.29
N LEU A 194 2.88 -16.21 7.26
CA LEU A 194 2.85 -17.03 6.04
C LEU A 194 1.42 -17.30 5.58
N THR A 195 0.51 -17.60 6.51
CA THR A 195 -0.90 -17.84 6.21
C THR A 195 -1.55 -16.56 5.67
N TRP A 196 -1.35 -15.42 6.33
CA TRP A 196 -1.84 -14.14 5.85
C TRP A 196 -1.34 -13.82 4.43
N ALA A 197 -0.03 -13.96 4.19
CA ALA A 197 0.56 -13.64 2.89
C ALA A 197 0.00 -14.54 1.77
N ARG A 198 -0.18 -15.85 2.06
CA ARG A 198 -0.77 -16.82 1.12
C ARG A 198 -2.22 -16.46 0.81
N ASP A 199 -3.04 -16.29 1.81
CA ASP A 199 -4.49 -16.12 1.63
C ASP A 199 -4.81 -14.75 1.04
N SER A 200 -4.14 -13.67 1.51
CA SER A 200 -4.30 -12.33 0.95
C SER A 200 -3.82 -12.25 -0.49
N SER A 201 -2.66 -12.85 -0.82
CA SER A 201 -2.17 -12.84 -2.20
C SER A 201 -3.06 -13.65 -3.14
N ARG A 202 -3.62 -14.78 -2.70
CA ARG A 202 -4.61 -15.56 -3.46
C ARG A 202 -5.88 -14.76 -3.74
N ALA A 203 -6.44 -14.12 -2.71
CA ALA A 203 -7.64 -13.30 -2.86
C ALA A 203 -7.44 -12.15 -3.84
N MET A 204 -6.32 -11.42 -3.73
CA MET A 204 -5.98 -10.32 -4.64
C MET A 204 -5.66 -10.80 -6.07
N THR A 205 -5.03 -11.98 -6.22
CA THR A 205 -4.78 -12.58 -7.54
C THR A 205 -6.09 -12.99 -8.21
N TYR A 206 -6.99 -13.59 -7.45
CA TYR A 206 -8.35 -13.91 -7.94
C TYR A 206 -9.10 -12.64 -8.35
N GLU A 207 -9.05 -11.58 -7.54
CA GLU A 207 -9.59 -10.27 -7.89
C GLU A 207 -9.00 -9.76 -9.22
N ALA A 208 -7.66 -9.85 -9.39
CA ALA A 208 -6.99 -9.44 -10.61
C ALA A 208 -7.49 -10.19 -11.85
N GLN A 209 -7.79 -11.48 -11.73
CA GLN A 209 -8.32 -12.29 -12.83
C GLN A 209 -9.73 -11.87 -13.23
N GLN A 210 -10.55 -11.42 -12.28
CA GLN A 210 -11.94 -11.02 -12.51
C GLN A 210 -12.10 -9.60 -13.07
N ARG A 211 -11.08 -8.76 -12.95
CA ARG A 211 -11.14 -7.38 -13.45
C ARG A 211 -11.13 -7.34 -14.97
N ALA A 212 -12.02 -6.52 -15.55
CA ALA A 212 -12.13 -6.37 -17.00
C ALA A 212 -11.02 -5.46 -17.57
N ARG A 213 -10.62 -4.41 -16.84
CA ARG A 213 -9.63 -3.46 -17.33
C ARG A 213 -8.21 -3.93 -17.03
N THR A 214 -7.33 -3.84 -18.01
CA THR A 214 -5.91 -4.23 -17.89
C THR A 214 -5.20 -3.50 -16.75
N SER A 215 -5.44 -2.19 -16.57
CA SER A 215 -4.84 -1.40 -15.48
C SER A 215 -5.27 -1.90 -14.11
N GLU A 216 -6.55 -2.21 -13.91
CA GLU A 216 -7.09 -2.73 -12.66
C GLU A 216 -6.55 -4.15 -12.36
N ARG A 217 -6.38 -4.98 -13.40
CA ARG A 217 -5.76 -6.31 -13.28
C ARG A 217 -4.33 -6.21 -12.78
N ILE A 218 -3.53 -5.32 -13.38
CA ILE A 218 -2.13 -5.10 -13.00
C ILE A 218 -2.05 -4.52 -11.58
N GLU A 219 -2.93 -3.58 -11.22
CA GLU A 219 -2.95 -2.99 -9.88
C GLU A 219 -3.28 -4.01 -8.80
N ALA A 220 -4.29 -4.85 -9.01
CA ALA A 220 -4.65 -5.91 -8.06
C ALA A 220 -3.52 -6.94 -7.93
N ALA A 221 -2.88 -7.34 -9.04
CA ALA A 221 -1.73 -8.24 -9.03
C ALA A 221 -0.50 -7.62 -8.34
N ASN A 222 -0.24 -6.33 -8.50
CA ASN A 222 0.82 -5.63 -7.79
C ASN A 222 0.55 -5.58 -6.28
N ARG A 223 -0.70 -5.43 -5.84
CA ARG A 223 -1.06 -5.52 -4.42
C ARG A 223 -0.76 -6.91 -3.85
N ALA A 224 -1.10 -7.96 -4.61
CA ALA A 224 -0.77 -9.33 -4.22
C ALA A 224 0.75 -9.56 -4.11
N LEU A 225 1.53 -9.05 -5.07
CA LEU A 225 2.98 -9.12 -5.06
C LEU A 225 3.57 -8.39 -3.84
N HIS A 226 3.09 -7.18 -3.54
CA HIS A 226 3.54 -6.41 -2.39
C HIS A 226 3.27 -7.13 -1.06
N CYS A 227 2.15 -7.84 -0.94
CA CYS A 227 1.82 -8.66 0.23
C CYS A 227 2.88 -9.75 0.44
N LEU A 228 3.24 -10.50 -0.62
CA LEU A 228 4.28 -11.53 -0.57
C LEU A 228 5.67 -10.95 -0.26
N GLU A 229 6.05 -9.85 -0.90
CA GLU A 229 7.32 -9.16 -0.68
C GLU A 229 7.45 -8.66 0.76
N SER A 230 6.36 -8.16 1.35
CA SER A 230 6.32 -7.76 2.77
C SER A 230 6.59 -8.94 3.71
N ALA A 231 6.05 -10.12 3.41
CA ALA A 231 6.32 -11.33 4.19
C ALA A 231 7.75 -11.85 3.99
N LEU A 232 8.29 -11.77 2.77
CA LEU A 232 9.66 -12.15 2.44
C LEU A 232 10.71 -11.26 3.13
N GLN A 233 10.39 -10.02 3.50
CA GLN A 233 11.29 -9.18 4.32
C GLN A 233 11.57 -9.79 5.69
N PHE A 234 10.60 -10.53 6.27
CA PHE A 234 10.75 -11.20 7.55
C PHE A 234 11.33 -12.61 7.40
N TYR A 235 10.93 -13.32 6.34
CA TYR A 235 11.34 -14.72 6.08
C TYR A 235 11.85 -14.89 4.64
N PRO A 236 13.08 -14.41 4.35
CA PRO A 236 13.62 -14.38 2.99
C PRO A 236 13.89 -15.75 2.36
N HIS A 237 13.92 -16.81 3.14
CA HIS A 237 14.23 -18.16 2.67
C HIS A 237 12.99 -19.05 2.44
N GLU A 238 11.79 -18.48 2.48
CA GLU A 238 10.56 -19.25 2.26
C GLU A 238 10.33 -19.48 0.77
N THR A 239 10.57 -20.71 0.32
CA THR A 239 10.48 -21.09 -1.10
C THR A 239 9.07 -20.89 -1.66
N GLU A 240 8.03 -21.24 -0.90
CA GLU A 240 6.63 -21.08 -1.31
C GLU A 240 6.26 -19.60 -1.63
N LEU A 241 6.75 -18.65 -0.83
CA LEU A 241 6.50 -17.23 -1.09
C LEU A 241 7.28 -16.74 -2.32
N HIS A 242 8.51 -17.22 -2.53
CA HIS A 242 9.28 -16.92 -3.72
C HIS A 242 8.62 -17.44 -4.99
N GLU A 243 8.21 -18.69 -5.02
CA GLU A 243 7.50 -19.31 -6.13
C GLU A 243 6.21 -18.54 -6.45
N SER A 244 5.43 -18.21 -5.42
CA SER A 244 4.21 -17.40 -5.56
C SER A 244 4.50 -16.01 -6.12
N SER A 245 5.57 -15.35 -5.67
CA SER A 245 5.97 -14.03 -6.16
C SER A 245 6.39 -14.07 -7.64
N VAL A 246 7.11 -15.11 -8.06
CA VAL A 246 7.49 -15.34 -9.46
C VAL A 246 6.24 -15.56 -10.31
N ALA A 247 5.31 -16.41 -9.87
CA ALA A 247 4.07 -16.68 -10.60
C ALA A 247 3.22 -15.41 -10.80
N ILE A 248 3.14 -14.53 -9.77
CA ILE A 248 2.41 -13.25 -9.91
C ILE A 248 3.13 -12.30 -10.88
N ARG A 249 4.47 -12.23 -10.86
CA ARG A 249 5.22 -11.42 -11.82
C ARG A 249 5.01 -11.93 -13.25
N GLU A 250 5.04 -13.25 -13.48
CA GLU A 250 4.71 -13.86 -14.76
C GLU A 250 3.28 -13.51 -15.22
N PHE A 251 2.32 -13.53 -14.28
CA PHE A 251 0.95 -13.12 -14.57
C PHE A 251 0.87 -11.64 -15.00
N ILE A 252 1.54 -10.73 -14.29
CA ILE A 252 1.60 -9.31 -14.66
C ILE A 252 2.20 -9.12 -16.05
N ALA A 253 3.30 -9.82 -16.34
CA ALA A 253 3.96 -9.80 -17.65
C ALA A 253 3.01 -10.28 -18.75
N SER A 254 2.32 -11.40 -18.54
CA SER A 254 1.35 -11.94 -19.50
C SER A 254 0.21 -10.97 -19.79
N VAL A 255 -0.32 -10.29 -18.77
CA VAL A 255 -1.37 -9.28 -18.90
C VAL A 255 -0.90 -8.07 -19.73
N LYS A 256 0.33 -7.60 -19.50
CA LYS A 256 0.92 -6.50 -20.27
C LYS A 256 1.11 -6.88 -21.74
N VAL A 257 1.69 -8.06 -22.02
CA VAL A 257 1.90 -8.56 -23.37
C VAL A 257 0.57 -8.74 -24.10
N ALA A 258 -0.42 -9.40 -23.45
CA ALA A 258 -1.74 -9.59 -24.02
C ALA A 258 -2.42 -8.26 -24.39
N HIS A 259 -2.25 -7.22 -23.57
CA HIS A 259 -2.78 -5.88 -23.88
C HIS A 259 -2.19 -5.30 -25.19
N TRP A 260 -0.88 -5.40 -25.39
CA TRP A 260 -0.23 -4.90 -26.61
C TRP A 260 -0.63 -5.71 -27.83
N VAL A 261 -0.75 -7.05 -27.71
CA VAL A 261 -1.24 -7.93 -28.76
C VAL A 261 -2.68 -7.55 -29.14
N GLU A 262 -3.57 -7.36 -28.19
CA GLU A 262 -4.96 -6.94 -28.44
C GLU A 262 -5.03 -5.58 -29.17
N LEU A 263 -4.19 -4.62 -28.78
CA LEU A 263 -4.10 -3.34 -29.46
C LEU A 263 -3.54 -3.48 -30.89
N ALA A 264 -2.62 -4.41 -31.12
CA ALA A 264 -2.11 -4.72 -32.44
C ALA A 264 -3.19 -5.35 -33.33
N GLU A 265 -3.89 -6.37 -32.84
CA GLU A 265 -5.00 -7.04 -33.53
C GLU A 265 -6.12 -6.05 -33.90
N ARG A 266 -6.53 -5.18 -32.98
CA ARG A 266 -7.52 -4.11 -33.24
C ARG A 266 -7.03 -3.13 -34.34
N SER A 267 -5.73 -2.84 -34.40
CA SER A 267 -5.16 -1.97 -35.42
C SER A 267 -5.11 -2.67 -36.78
N ALA A 268 -4.77 -3.96 -36.78
CA ALA A 268 -4.77 -4.79 -37.99
C ALA A 268 -6.18 -4.94 -38.61
N PHE A 269 -7.18 -5.18 -37.72
CA PHE A 269 -8.59 -5.25 -38.12
C PHE A 269 -9.10 -3.96 -38.78
N LYS A 270 -8.61 -2.79 -38.32
CA LYS A 270 -8.94 -1.49 -38.91
C LYS A 270 -8.13 -1.16 -40.19
N GLY A 271 -7.31 -2.09 -40.71
CA GLY A 271 -6.45 -1.87 -41.86
C GLY A 271 -5.20 -1.02 -41.59
N HIS A 272 -4.94 -0.68 -40.33
CA HIS A 272 -3.78 0.13 -39.92
C HIS A 272 -2.55 -0.78 -39.72
N TYR A 273 -2.11 -1.50 -40.74
CA TYR A 273 -1.09 -2.56 -40.61
C TYR A 273 0.25 -2.07 -40.05
N ARG A 274 0.74 -0.89 -40.43
CA ARG A 274 1.99 -0.34 -39.90
C ARG A 274 1.90 -0.13 -38.41
N ARG A 275 0.80 0.47 -37.93
CA ARG A 275 0.56 0.68 -36.51
C ARG A 275 0.38 -0.63 -35.74
N ALA A 276 -0.19 -1.67 -36.36
CA ALA A 276 -0.28 -3.00 -35.79
C ALA A 276 1.11 -3.62 -35.57
N ILE A 277 1.98 -3.53 -36.60
CA ILE A 277 3.37 -4.01 -36.51
C ILE A 277 4.12 -3.32 -35.35
N ASP A 278 3.98 -2.00 -35.20
CA ASP A 278 4.66 -1.27 -34.11
C ASP A 278 4.20 -1.75 -32.74
N ARG A 279 2.89 -1.99 -32.59
CA ARG A 279 2.33 -2.53 -31.32
C ARG A 279 2.75 -3.97 -31.02
N TYR A 280 2.91 -4.81 -32.06
CA TYR A 280 3.49 -6.13 -31.88
C TYR A 280 4.97 -6.06 -31.46
N LYS A 281 5.75 -5.08 -31.98
CA LYS A 281 7.11 -4.83 -31.50
C LYS A 281 7.14 -4.39 -30.05
N ASP A 282 6.17 -3.55 -29.63
CA ASP A 282 6.02 -3.18 -28.20
C ASP A 282 5.74 -4.42 -27.33
N ALA A 283 4.88 -5.34 -27.80
CA ALA A 283 4.64 -6.61 -27.12
C ALA A 283 5.92 -7.43 -26.96
N LEU A 284 6.74 -7.56 -28.00
CA LEU A 284 8.03 -8.26 -27.96
C LEU A 284 9.02 -7.57 -27.01
N PHE A 285 9.06 -6.24 -26.98
CA PHE A 285 9.88 -5.48 -26.07
C PHE A 285 9.54 -5.76 -24.60
N TYR A 286 8.25 -5.77 -24.24
CA TYR A 286 7.84 -6.14 -22.90
C TYR A 286 8.15 -7.59 -22.58
N LEU A 287 7.90 -8.52 -23.52
CA LEU A 287 8.19 -9.95 -23.36
C LEU A 287 9.68 -10.23 -23.08
N SER A 288 10.58 -9.44 -23.68
CA SER A 288 12.03 -9.60 -23.49
C SER A 288 12.55 -9.08 -22.14
N ARG A 289 11.83 -8.13 -21.51
CA ARG A 289 12.25 -7.50 -20.25
C ARG A 289 11.63 -8.08 -19.00
N GLU A 290 10.45 -8.66 -19.12
CA GLU A 290 9.73 -9.20 -17.98
C GLU A 290 10.21 -10.61 -17.63
N PRO A 291 10.15 -11.01 -16.37
CA PRO A 291 10.52 -12.35 -15.91
C PRO A 291 9.44 -13.36 -16.33
N VAL A 292 9.57 -13.87 -17.54
CA VAL A 292 8.69 -14.90 -18.12
C VAL A 292 9.51 -16.16 -18.34
N LYS A 293 8.90 -17.33 -18.13
CA LYS A 293 9.54 -18.61 -18.43
C LYS A 293 10.01 -18.67 -19.86
N GLU A 294 11.23 -19.20 -20.07
CA GLU A 294 11.85 -19.23 -21.39
C GLU A 294 10.98 -19.90 -22.44
N GLU A 295 10.35 -21.01 -22.12
CA GLU A 295 9.47 -21.75 -23.02
C GLU A 295 8.28 -20.89 -23.49
N VAL A 296 7.65 -20.16 -22.57
CA VAL A 296 6.53 -19.27 -22.86
C VAL A 296 7.01 -18.07 -23.70
N ARG A 297 8.20 -17.56 -23.40
CA ARG A 297 8.81 -16.45 -24.11
C ARG A 297 9.08 -16.82 -25.57
N VAL A 298 9.72 -17.97 -25.82
CA VAL A 298 10.01 -18.46 -27.17
C VAL A 298 8.74 -18.65 -27.97
N ALA A 299 7.76 -19.39 -27.42
CA ALA A 299 6.50 -19.66 -28.11
C ALA A 299 5.72 -18.36 -28.45
N SER A 300 5.71 -17.39 -27.52
CA SER A 300 5.05 -16.10 -27.73
C SER A 300 5.79 -15.25 -28.75
N THR A 301 7.12 -15.26 -28.75
CA THR A 301 7.96 -14.53 -29.72
C THR A 301 7.75 -15.06 -31.14
N GLU A 302 7.74 -16.37 -31.33
CA GLU A 302 7.47 -17.01 -32.62
C GLU A 302 6.08 -16.69 -33.16
N ARG A 303 5.05 -16.74 -32.27
CA ARG A 303 3.67 -16.40 -32.67
C ARG A 303 3.59 -14.94 -33.13
N ILE A 304 4.10 -13.99 -32.33
CA ILE A 304 4.08 -12.57 -32.66
C ILE A 304 4.91 -12.29 -33.90
N GLY A 305 6.07 -12.96 -34.07
CA GLY A 305 6.91 -12.86 -35.26
C GLY A 305 6.16 -13.21 -36.55
N ARG A 306 5.43 -14.34 -36.55
CA ARG A 306 4.60 -14.76 -37.68
C ARG A 306 3.53 -13.73 -38.05
N GLU A 307 2.85 -13.14 -37.03
CA GLU A 307 1.86 -12.09 -37.28
C GLU A 307 2.47 -10.83 -37.88
N ILE A 308 3.67 -10.44 -37.45
CA ILE A 308 4.40 -9.30 -38.03
C ILE A 308 4.73 -9.56 -39.49
N GLU A 309 5.21 -10.75 -39.84
CA GLU A 309 5.53 -11.13 -41.23
C GLU A 309 4.29 -11.09 -42.14
N LEU A 310 3.18 -11.64 -41.69
CA LEU A 310 1.90 -11.59 -42.38
C LEU A 310 1.45 -10.15 -42.65
N LEU A 311 1.56 -9.28 -41.66
CA LEU A 311 1.18 -7.87 -41.78
C LEU A 311 2.14 -7.10 -42.69
N GLN A 312 3.45 -7.39 -42.68
CA GLN A 312 4.42 -6.81 -43.58
C GLN A 312 4.11 -7.17 -45.05
N THR A 313 3.73 -8.42 -45.29
CA THR A 313 3.32 -8.85 -46.63
C THR A 313 2.10 -8.06 -47.13
N ARG A 314 1.08 -7.92 -46.29
CA ARG A 314 -0.11 -7.11 -46.62
C ARG A 314 0.22 -5.63 -46.89
N VAL A 315 1.15 -5.03 -46.12
CA VAL A 315 1.62 -3.65 -46.38
C VAL A 315 2.29 -3.54 -47.72
N ARG A 316 3.10 -4.54 -48.12
CA ARG A 316 3.77 -4.55 -49.45
C ARG A 316 2.75 -4.67 -50.58
N THR A 317 1.79 -5.60 -50.47
CA THR A 317 0.73 -5.77 -51.48
C THR A 317 -0.08 -4.47 -51.65
N GLN A 318 -0.53 -3.88 -50.56
CA GLN A 318 -1.28 -2.61 -50.58
C GLN A 318 -0.48 -1.45 -51.19
N LYS A 319 0.85 -1.44 -51.01
CA LYS A 319 1.72 -0.45 -51.64
C LYS A 319 1.79 -0.66 -53.14
N ASN A 320 1.94 -1.90 -53.61
CA ASN A 320 2.03 -2.24 -55.05
C ASN A 320 0.72 -1.91 -55.75
N GLU A 321 -0.45 -2.26 -55.17
CA GLU A 321 -1.76 -1.91 -55.74
C GLU A 321 -1.96 -0.40 -55.87
N ARG A 322 -1.38 0.42 -54.98
CA ARG A 322 -1.43 1.89 -55.07
C ARG A 322 -0.44 2.45 -56.07
N THR A 323 0.60 1.70 -56.46
CA THR A 323 1.68 2.17 -57.34
C THR A 323 1.41 1.78 -58.77
N GLU A 324 0.44 0.91 -59.06
CA GLU A 324 -0.09 0.62 -60.40
C GLU A 324 -1.38 1.43 -60.66
N PRO A 325 -1.30 2.74 -60.97
CA PRO A 325 -2.45 3.48 -61.41
C PRO A 325 -2.61 3.30 -62.92
N SER A 326 -3.72 2.67 -63.34
CA SER A 326 -4.45 2.96 -64.60
C SER A 326 -3.58 3.23 -65.82
N THR A 327 -2.91 2.15 -66.31
CA THR A 327 -2.39 2.16 -67.72
C THR A 327 -3.42 1.58 -68.65
N GLN A 328 -4.71 1.46 -68.30
CA GLN A 328 -5.74 0.88 -69.16
C GLN A 328 -6.88 1.82 -69.58
N GLU A 329 -6.76 3.12 -69.38
CA GLU A 329 -7.74 4.09 -69.95
C GLU A 329 -7.09 5.02 -70.96
N GLY A 330 -6.66 4.49 -72.12
CA GLY A 330 -6.03 5.33 -73.14
C GLY A 330 -5.88 4.71 -74.50
N THR A 331 -6.74 3.72 -74.92
CA THR A 331 -6.64 3.20 -76.31
C THR A 331 -8.00 2.74 -76.80
N ASN A 332 -8.94 3.62 -76.97
CA ASN A 332 -10.11 3.36 -77.82
C ASN A 332 -10.88 4.65 -78.13
N ASP A 333 -10.27 5.58 -78.83
CA ASP A 333 -10.99 6.61 -79.58
C ASP A 333 -10.13 7.12 -80.72
N GLN A 334 -9.94 6.29 -81.75
CA GLN A 334 -9.67 6.74 -83.11
C GLN A 334 -10.06 5.64 -84.10
N GLU A 335 -11.34 5.49 -84.33
CA GLU A 335 -11.79 4.99 -85.62
C GLU A 335 -12.68 6.03 -86.28
N LYS A 336 -12.04 6.79 -87.10
CA LYS A 336 -12.54 7.81 -87.99
C LYS A 336 -13.27 7.16 -89.14
N ILE A 337 -14.55 7.40 -89.26
CA ILE A 337 -15.31 7.08 -90.51
C ILE A 337 -15.17 8.23 -91.47
N PRO A 338 -14.79 8.01 -92.72
CA PRO A 338 -15.01 8.91 -93.84
C PRO A 338 -16.20 8.45 -94.69
N ARG A 339 -17.06 9.38 -95.03
CA ARG A 339 -18.08 9.52 -96.04
C ARG A 339 -19.52 9.24 -95.65
#